data_7b9aefc296757e70b9a56404203f62b3
#
_entry.id   7b9aefc296757e70b9a56404203f62b3
#
_cell.length_a   1.000
_cell.length_b   1.000
_cell.length_c   1.000
_cell.angle_alpha   90.00
_cell.angle_beta   90.00
_cell.angle_gamma   90.00
#
_symmetry.space_group_name_H-M   'P 1'
#
loop_
_entity.id
_entity.type
_entity.pdbx_description
1 polymer ?
#
loop_
_entity_poly.entity_id
_entity_poly.type
_entity_poly.pdbx_seq_one_letter_code
_entity_poly.pdbx_strand_id
1 'polypeptide(L)'
;IEEIQMRKHSILLVDDDSLITKGTGNDLEEKGYGVTTADGGEKAIELLENATFDLVITDLNMDPIDGIGVLKRAKEINPETSVMILTGFGGMASAIEALRSDADDYILKPCEPEEMYFRASKCLEKLELKRKLKLYEDILPVCCVCKKIRDDSGMAPGKGNWIQMENYMKDKGGVGITSTFCPECAKKEKEEIPRGFSE
;
A
#
# COMPACT_ATOMS: atom_id res chain seq x y z
N ILE A 1 -4.14 20.18 -19.73
CA ILE A 1 -4.43 19.65 -18.37
C ILE A 1 -4.79 18.21 -18.65
N GLU A 2 -3.78 17.31 -18.53
CA GLU A 2 -4.00 15.87 -18.62
C GLU A 2 -4.93 15.50 -17.46
N GLU A 3 -6.08 14.91 -17.78
CA GLU A 3 -6.90 14.19 -16.83
C GLU A 3 -6.01 13.13 -16.17
N ILE A 4 -5.70 13.31 -14.89
CA ILE A 4 -5.12 12.25 -14.07
C ILE A 4 -6.16 11.14 -14.07
N GLN A 5 -5.95 10.14 -14.91
CA GLN A 5 -6.78 8.95 -14.96
C GLN A 5 -6.72 8.31 -13.58
N MET A 6 -7.75 8.53 -12.77
CA MET A 6 -7.81 7.96 -11.41
C MET A 6 -7.69 6.45 -11.54
N ARG A 7 -6.67 5.89 -10.91
CA ARG A 7 -6.42 4.46 -10.89
C ARG A 7 -7.68 3.76 -10.37
N LYS A 8 -8.25 2.90 -11.19
CA LYS A 8 -9.39 2.08 -10.78
C LYS A 8 -8.93 1.14 -9.66
N HIS A 9 -9.54 1.24 -8.48
CA HIS A 9 -9.21 0.34 -7.37
C HIS A 9 -9.55 -1.10 -7.73
N SER A 10 -8.65 -2.01 -7.35
CA SER A 10 -8.79 -3.45 -7.58
C SER A 10 -9.34 -4.13 -6.31
N ILE A 11 -10.43 -4.86 -6.47
CA ILE A 11 -11.10 -5.58 -5.39
C ILE A 11 -11.08 -7.08 -5.70
N LEU A 12 -10.67 -7.90 -4.72
CA LEU A 12 -10.87 -9.33 -4.73
C LEU A 12 -12.09 -9.67 -3.88
N LEU A 13 -13.13 -10.23 -4.49
CA LEU A 13 -14.35 -10.67 -3.81
C LEU A 13 -14.35 -12.19 -3.69
N VAL A 14 -14.42 -12.69 -2.47
CA VAL A 14 -14.30 -14.11 -2.14
C VAL A 14 -15.54 -14.59 -1.40
N ASP A 15 -16.24 -15.54 -1.97
CA ASP A 15 -17.42 -16.18 -1.37
C ASP A 15 -17.65 -17.51 -2.11
N ASP A 16 -17.97 -18.57 -1.41
CA ASP A 16 -18.28 -19.88 -2.01
C ASP A 16 -19.69 -19.94 -2.65
N ASP A 17 -20.55 -18.94 -2.39
CA ASP A 17 -21.80 -18.75 -3.09
C ASP A 17 -21.61 -17.93 -4.38
N SER A 18 -21.70 -18.61 -5.51
CA SER A 18 -21.56 -17.99 -6.83
C SER A 18 -22.62 -16.95 -7.19
N LEU A 19 -23.78 -16.97 -6.52
CA LEU A 19 -24.83 -15.97 -6.72
C LEU A 19 -24.43 -14.65 -6.00
N ILE A 20 -23.86 -14.77 -4.81
CA ILE A 20 -23.37 -13.62 -4.04
C ILE A 20 -22.20 -12.97 -4.78
N THR A 21 -21.21 -13.75 -5.20
CA THR A 21 -20.03 -13.20 -5.91
C THR A 21 -20.42 -12.50 -7.21
N LYS A 22 -21.37 -13.04 -7.98
CA LYS A 22 -21.84 -12.40 -9.22
C LYS A 22 -22.66 -11.14 -8.95
N GLY A 23 -23.62 -11.19 -8.02
CA GLY A 23 -24.46 -10.04 -7.68
C GLY A 23 -23.62 -8.88 -7.14
N THR A 24 -22.92 -9.12 -6.05
CA THR A 24 -22.07 -8.11 -5.41
C THR A 24 -20.94 -7.63 -6.33
N GLY A 25 -20.37 -8.54 -7.14
CA GLY A 25 -19.33 -8.20 -8.09
C GLY A 25 -19.81 -7.18 -9.13
N ASN A 26 -20.98 -7.42 -9.74
CA ASN A 26 -21.60 -6.51 -10.70
C ASN A 26 -21.89 -5.13 -10.08
N ASP A 27 -22.46 -5.11 -8.86
CA ASP A 27 -22.76 -3.86 -8.15
C ASP A 27 -21.50 -3.00 -7.91
N LEU A 28 -20.39 -3.64 -7.53
CA LEU A 28 -19.11 -2.97 -7.35
C LEU A 28 -18.48 -2.51 -8.69
N GLU A 29 -18.63 -3.31 -9.76
CA GLU A 29 -18.17 -2.91 -11.11
C GLU A 29 -18.95 -1.73 -11.66
N GLU A 30 -20.26 -1.65 -11.43
CA GLU A 30 -21.10 -0.50 -11.80
C GLU A 30 -20.65 0.78 -11.08
N LYS A 31 -20.11 0.67 -9.88
CA LYS A 31 -19.51 1.79 -9.12
C LYS A 31 -18.09 2.16 -9.60
N GLY A 32 -17.55 1.45 -10.59
CA GLY A 32 -16.28 1.78 -11.21
C GLY A 32 -15.07 1.03 -10.66
N TYR A 33 -15.24 0.06 -9.77
CA TYR A 33 -14.15 -0.78 -9.28
C TYR A 33 -13.75 -1.86 -10.29
N GLY A 34 -12.49 -2.30 -10.23
CA GLY A 34 -12.03 -3.50 -10.94
C GLY A 34 -12.22 -4.70 -10.02
N VAL A 35 -13.19 -5.56 -10.32
CA VAL A 35 -13.51 -6.70 -9.45
C VAL A 35 -12.96 -7.99 -10.05
N THR A 36 -12.31 -8.79 -9.19
CA THR A 36 -11.94 -10.17 -9.47
C THR A 36 -12.65 -11.05 -8.44
N THR A 37 -13.24 -12.14 -8.86
CA THR A 37 -13.97 -13.03 -7.95
C THR A 37 -13.21 -14.34 -7.72
N ALA A 38 -13.33 -14.88 -6.51
CA ALA A 38 -12.87 -16.22 -6.15
C ALA A 38 -14.02 -16.98 -5.47
N ASP A 39 -14.14 -18.24 -5.80
CA ASP A 39 -15.18 -19.17 -5.33
C ASP A 39 -14.76 -19.93 -4.05
N GLY A 40 -13.75 -19.43 -3.34
CA GLY A 40 -13.27 -19.97 -2.08
C GLY A 40 -11.87 -19.49 -1.71
N GLY A 41 -11.44 -19.85 -0.49
CA GLY A 41 -10.18 -19.36 0.08
C GLY A 41 -8.94 -19.83 -0.66
N GLU A 42 -8.90 -21.05 -1.19
CA GLU A 42 -7.75 -21.56 -1.96
C GLU A 42 -7.53 -20.74 -3.24
N LYS A 43 -8.62 -20.47 -3.97
CA LYS A 43 -8.58 -19.66 -5.19
C LYS A 43 -8.21 -18.21 -4.88
N ALA A 44 -8.69 -17.68 -3.77
CA ALA A 44 -8.32 -16.34 -3.31
C ALA A 44 -6.82 -16.21 -3.05
N ILE A 45 -6.21 -17.20 -2.38
CA ILE A 45 -4.78 -17.22 -2.12
C ILE A 45 -3.98 -17.30 -3.42
N GLU A 46 -4.35 -18.17 -4.35
CA GLU A 46 -3.71 -18.25 -5.67
C GLU A 46 -3.72 -16.89 -6.39
N LEU A 47 -4.85 -16.18 -6.35
CA LEU A 47 -4.99 -14.86 -6.97
C LEU A 47 -4.13 -13.80 -6.26
N LEU A 48 -4.07 -13.83 -4.93
CA LEU A 48 -3.25 -12.92 -4.12
C LEU A 48 -1.74 -13.10 -4.38
N GLU A 49 -1.28 -14.31 -4.68
CA GLU A 49 0.11 -14.60 -5.02
C GLU A 49 0.51 -14.09 -6.41
N ASN A 50 -0.45 -13.98 -7.33
CA ASN A 50 -0.20 -13.61 -8.73
C ASN A 50 -0.60 -12.16 -9.07
N ALA A 51 -1.37 -11.49 -8.22
CA ALA A 51 -1.84 -10.12 -8.45
C ALA A 51 -1.93 -9.33 -7.16
N THR A 52 -1.94 -7.99 -7.29
CA THR A 52 -2.12 -7.07 -6.15
C THR A 52 -3.54 -6.53 -6.14
N PHE A 53 -4.13 -6.52 -4.95
CA PHE A 53 -5.47 -5.96 -4.72
C PHE A 53 -5.40 -4.84 -3.68
N ASP A 54 -6.22 -3.80 -3.90
CA ASP A 54 -6.36 -2.70 -2.95
C ASP A 54 -7.26 -3.10 -1.78
N LEU A 55 -8.30 -3.91 -2.06
CA LEU A 55 -9.25 -4.41 -1.08
C LEU A 55 -9.56 -5.88 -1.34
N VAL A 56 -9.61 -6.67 -0.28
CA VAL A 56 -10.16 -8.03 -0.29
C VAL A 56 -11.47 -8.00 0.51
N ILE A 57 -12.55 -8.49 -0.08
CA ILE A 57 -13.83 -8.70 0.59
C ILE A 57 -14.04 -10.21 0.63
N THR A 58 -14.05 -10.81 1.81
CA THR A 58 -14.12 -12.27 1.94
C THR A 58 -15.25 -12.70 2.87
N ASP A 59 -15.99 -13.73 2.47
CA ASP A 59 -16.84 -14.43 3.45
C ASP A 59 -15.98 -15.04 4.53
N LEU A 60 -16.52 -15.10 5.74
CA LEU A 60 -15.86 -15.72 6.87
C LEU A 60 -15.90 -17.23 6.82
N ASN A 61 -17.09 -17.79 6.47
CA ASN A 61 -17.36 -19.20 6.55
C ASN A 61 -17.23 -19.87 5.18
N MET A 62 -16.07 -20.36 4.87
CA MET A 62 -15.75 -21.10 3.64
C MET A 62 -14.88 -22.31 4.00
N ASP A 63 -15.02 -23.39 3.24
CA ASP A 63 -14.17 -24.59 3.33
C ASP A 63 -13.33 -24.75 2.05
N PRO A 64 -12.07 -25.24 2.11
CA PRO A 64 -11.29 -25.64 3.30
C PRO A 64 -10.52 -24.50 3.99
N ILE A 65 -10.45 -23.32 3.36
CA ILE A 65 -9.80 -22.12 3.90
C ILE A 65 -10.85 -21.05 4.14
N ASP A 66 -10.99 -20.66 5.40
CA ASP A 66 -11.93 -19.62 5.85
C ASP A 66 -11.43 -18.19 5.55
N GLY A 67 -12.30 -17.21 5.75
CA GLY A 67 -11.96 -15.80 5.53
C GLY A 67 -10.83 -15.28 6.42
N ILE A 68 -10.60 -15.87 7.60
CA ILE A 68 -9.45 -15.53 8.45
C ILE A 68 -8.15 -16.02 7.84
N GLY A 69 -8.15 -17.20 7.23
CA GLY A 69 -7.01 -17.71 6.47
C GLY A 69 -6.66 -16.82 5.29
N VAL A 70 -7.68 -16.38 4.52
CA VAL A 70 -7.50 -15.42 3.43
C VAL A 70 -6.95 -14.08 3.94
N LEU A 71 -7.50 -13.53 5.02
CA LEU A 71 -7.03 -12.29 5.66
C LEU A 71 -5.56 -12.38 6.03
N LYS A 72 -5.16 -13.41 6.77
CA LYS A 72 -3.77 -13.61 7.21
C LYS A 72 -2.83 -13.65 6.00
N ARG A 73 -3.20 -14.43 4.98
CA ARG A 73 -2.37 -14.56 3.78
C ARG A 73 -2.28 -13.27 2.98
N ALA A 74 -3.39 -12.52 2.85
CA ALA A 74 -3.38 -11.21 2.19
C ALA A 74 -2.43 -10.23 2.88
N LYS A 75 -2.46 -10.16 4.23
CA LYS A 75 -1.59 -9.29 5.03
C LYS A 75 -0.12 -9.72 5.01
N GLU A 76 0.16 -11.02 4.92
CA GLU A 76 1.53 -11.55 4.76
C GLU A 76 2.14 -11.15 3.40
N ILE A 77 1.35 -11.27 2.31
CA ILE A 77 1.80 -10.92 0.96
C ILE A 77 1.95 -9.41 0.81
N ASN A 78 0.95 -8.66 1.23
CA ASN A 78 0.97 -7.21 1.17
C ASN A 78 0.25 -6.59 2.38
N PRO A 79 0.98 -6.08 3.39
CA PRO A 79 0.40 -5.46 4.58
C PRO A 79 -0.47 -4.23 4.28
N GLU A 80 -0.34 -3.62 3.10
CA GLU A 80 -1.15 -2.46 2.70
C GLU A 80 -2.53 -2.86 2.15
N THR A 81 -2.73 -4.11 1.72
CA THR A 81 -4.04 -4.57 1.24
C THR A 81 -5.07 -4.45 2.37
N SER A 82 -6.14 -3.70 2.12
CA SER A 82 -7.27 -3.66 3.05
C SER A 82 -8.06 -4.96 2.97
N VAL A 83 -8.55 -5.45 4.11
CA VAL A 83 -9.36 -6.67 4.16
C VAL A 83 -10.64 -6.42 4.96
N MET A 84 -11.76 -6.71 4.32
CA MET A 84 -13.10 -6.64 4.90
C MET A 84 -13.72 -8.03 4.95
N ILE A 85 -14.29 -8.40 6.09
CA ILE A 85 -14.87 -9.71 6.32
C ILE A 85 -16.40 -9.63 6.29
N LEU A 86 -17.02 -10.53 5.54
CA LEU A 86 -18.46 -10.75 5.56
C LEU A 86 -18.75 -11.90 6.54
N THR A 87 -19.73 -11.73 7.42
CA THR A 87 -20.07 -12.76 8.41
C THR A 87 -21.58 -12.89 8.59
N GLY A 88 -22.07 -14.11 8.73
CA GLY A 88 -23.47 -14.38 9.01
C GLY A 88 -23.88 -14.21 10.48
N PHE A 89 -25.16 -14.31 10.76
CA PHE A 89 -25.71 -14.26 12.12
C PHE A 89 -25.17 -15.42 12.96
N GLY A 90 -24.48 -15.11 14.07
CA GLY A 90 -23.94 -16.09 15.02
C GLY A 90 -22.46 -15.89 15.35
N GLY A 91 -21.76 -15.00 14.66
CA GLY A 91 -20.31 -14.86 14.72
C GLY A 91 -19.76 -13.74 15.60
N MET A 92 -20.34 -13.43 16.79
CA MET A 92 -19.72 -12.42 17.65
C MET A 92 -18.31 -12.85 18.08
N ALA A 93 -18.07 -14.13 18.32
CA ALA A 93 -16.75 -14.68 18.57
C ALA A 93 -15.83 -14.55 17.35
N SER A 94 -16.35 -14.83 16.15
CA SER A 94 -15.61 -14.74 14.89
C SER A 94 -15.35 -13.29 14.45
N ALA A 95 -16.28 -12.37 14.74
CA ALA A 95 -16.06 -10.93 14.52
C ALA A 95 -14.95 -10.41 15.45
N ILE A 96 -14.88 -10.88 16.70
CA ILE A 96 -13.79 -10.55 17.63
C ILE A 96 -12.46 -11.12 17.12
N GLU A 97 -12.46 -12.33 16.57
CA GLU A 97 -11.28 -12.94 15.98
C GLU A 97 -10.81 -12.19 14.72
N ALA A 98 -11.72 -11.77 13.86
CA ALA A 98 -11.43 -10.95 12.69
C ALA A 98 -10.78 -9.60 13.08
N LEU A 99 -11.32 -8.92 14.09
CA LEU A 99 -10.75 -7.69 14.63
C LEU A 99 -9.35 -7.90 15.25
N ARG A 100 -9.13 -9.04 15.91
CA ARG A 100 -7.82 -9.42 16.45
C ARG A 100 -6.81 -9.80 15.38
N SER A 101 -7.29 -10.21 14.21
CA SER A 101 -6.48 -10.63 13.06
C SER A 101 -6.19 -9.50 12.08
N ASP A 102 -6.41 -8.24 12.48
CA ASP A 102 -6.08 -7.03 11.72
C ASP A 102 -6.96 -6.80 10.47
N ALA A 103 -8.23 -7.25 10.52
CA ALA A 103 -9.22 -6.87 9.52
C ALA A 103 -9.49 -5.36 9.58
N ASP A 104 -9.61 -4.72 8.41
CA ASP A 104 -9.85 -3.27 8.31
C ASP A 104 -11.32 -2.92 8.58
N ASP A 105 -12.25 -3.83 8.26
CA ASP A 105 -13.69 -3.73 8.57
C ASP A 105 -14.38 -5.10 8.54
N TYR A 106 -15.63 -5.15 8.99
CA TYR A 106 -16.49 -6.33 8.88
C TYR A 106 -17.95 -5.94 8.62
N ILE A 107 -18.70 -6.78 7.93
CA ILE A 107 -20.12 -6.58 7.64
C ILE A 107 -20.91 -7.84 8.01
N LEU A 108 -22.06 -7.64 8.61
CA LEU A 108 -23.01 -8.71 8.89
C LEU A 108 -23.88 -9.01 7.65
N LYS A 109 -23.96 -10.28 7.26
CA LYS A 109 -24.91 -10.76 6.25
C LYS A 109 -26.30 -11.02 6.89
N PRO A 110 -27.43 -10.68 6.22
CA PRO A 110 -27.50 -9.99 4.93
C PRO A 110 -27.18 -8.52 5.03
N CYS A 111 -26.48 -7.95 4.04
CA CYS A 111 -26.21 -6.51 3.96
C CYS A 111 -26.79 -5.95 2.64
N GLU A 112 -27.23 -4.71 2.70
CA GLU A 112 -27.67 -3.99 1.51
C GLU A 112 -26.46 -3.59 0.63
N PRO A 113 -26.63 -3.57 -0.72
CA PRO A 113 -25.54 -3.18 -1.62
C PRO A 113 -24.92 -1.81 -1.29
N GLU A 114 -25.75 -0.85 -0.87
CA GLU A 114 -25.32 0.49 -0.47
C GLU A 114 -24.40 0.47 0.74
N GLU A 115 -24.66 -0.38 1.73
CA GLU A 115 -23.80 -0.54 2.91
C GLU A 115 -22.45 -1.16 2.50
N MET A 116 -22.47 -2.20 1.67
CA MET A 116 -21.27 -2.83 1.13
C MET A 116 -20.39 -1.79 0.41
N TYR A 117 -21.00 -1.03 -0.51
CA TYR A 117 -20.31 0.03 -1.24
C TYR A 117 -19.73 1.09 -0.30
N PHE A 118 -20.53 1.58 0.66
CA PHE A 118 -20.09 2.61 1.60
C PHE A 118 -18.87 2.14 2.40
N ARG A 119 -18.89 0.92 2.94
CA ARG A 119 -17.78 0.38 3.72
C ARG A 119 -16.54 0.11 2.85
N ALA A 120 -16.71 -0.46 1.67
CA ALA A 120 -15.62 -0.65 0.71
C ALA A 120 -14.96 0.69 0.36
N SER A 121 -15.76 1.73 0.08
CA SER A 121 -15.23 3.07 -0.20
C SER A 121 -14.43 3.64 0.98
N LYS A 122 -14.87 3.41 2.23
CA LYS A 122 -14.16 3.87 3.43
C LYS A 122 -12.82 3.14 3.64
N CYS A 123 -12.76 1.83 3.38
CA CYS A 123 -11.51 1.08 3.41
C CYS A 123 -10.51 1.61 2.37
N LEU A 124 -10.98 1.85 1.15
CA LEU A 124 -10.15 2.37 0.06
C LEU A 124 -9.70 3.81 0.30
N GLU A 125 -10.58 4.68 0.82
CA GLU A 125 -10.21 6.05 1.22
C GLU A 125 -9.09 6.04 2.29
N LYS A 126 -9.21 5.19 3.30
CA LYS A 126 -8.20 5.03 4.35
C LYS A 126 -6.87 4.53 3.76
N LEU A 127 -6.91 3.59 2.81
CA LEU A 127 -5.74 3.09 2.10
C LEU A 127 -5.05 4.20 1.30
N GLU A 128 -5.81 5.00 0.55
CA GLU A 128 -5.28 6.14 -0.19
C GLU A 128 -4.61 7.18 0.71
N LEU A 129 -5.22 7.48 1.86
CA LEU A 129 -4.62 8.39 2.84
C LEU A 129 -3.30 7.84 3.41
N LYS A 130 -3.24 6.55 3.73
CA LYS A 130 -2.01 5.89 4.17
C LYS A 130 -0.91 5.98 3.10
N ARG A 131 -1.25 5.70 1.84
CA ARG A 131 -0.30 5.79 0.70
C ARG A 131 0.21 7.21 0.50
N LYS A 132 -0.67 8.21 0.59
CA LYS A 132 -0.27 9.62 0.51
C LYS A 132 0.66 10.01 1.64
N LEU A 133 0.36 9.62 2.89
CA LEU A 133 1.24 9.89 4.03
C LEU A 133 2.62 9.27 3.82
N LYS A 134 2.68 8.00 3.44
CA LYS A 134 3.94 7.30 3.15
C LYS A 134 4.75 8.00 2.06
N LEU A 135 4.09 8.44 0.97
CA LEU A 135 4.76 9.20 -0.08
C LEU A 135 5.42 10.49 0.45
N TYR A 136 4.76 11.18 1.40
CA TYR A 136 5.35 12.38 2.01
C TYR A 136 6.50 12.06 2.96
N GLU A 137 6.46 10.92 3.65
CA GLU A 137 7.53 10.45 4.52
C GLU A 137 8.77 10.02 3.72
N ASP A 138 8.59 9.49 2.51
CA ASP A 138 9.67 9.05 1.62
C ASP A 138 10.31 10.21 0.83
N ILE A 139 9.74 11.43 0.85
CA ILE A 139 10.33 12.61 0.20
C ILE A 139 11.34 13.29 1.13
N LEU A 140 12.61 13.19 0.76
CA LEU A 140 13.68 13.90 1.45
C LEU A 140 13.78 15.35 0.94
N PRO A 141 13.50 16.36 1.77
CA PRO A 141 13.71 17.75 1.39
C PRO A 141 15.20 18.05 1.25
N VAL A 142 15.64 18.32 0.02
CA VAL A 142 17.05 18.62 -0.29
C VAL A 142 17.19 20.10 -0.64
N CYS A 143 18.13 20.80 -0.02
CA CYS A 143 18.44 22.18 -0.37
C CYS A 143 19.01 22.24 -1.81
N CYS A 144 18.38 23.01 -2.68
CA CYS A 144 18.81 23.13 -4.09
C CYS A 144 20.21 23.78 -4.23
N VAL A 145 20.67 24.53 -3.24
CA VAL A 145 21.98 25.21 -3.25
C VAL A 145 23.09 24.37 -2.60
N CYS A 146 22.95 24.06 -1.30
CA CYS A 146 24.02 23.40 -0.55
C CYS A 146 23.83 21.87 -0.42
N LYS A 147 22.77 21.31 -1.02
CA LYS A 147 22.47 19.86 -1.05
C LYS A 147 22.31 19.18 0.31
N LYS A 148 22.18 19.96 1.40
CA LYS A 148 21.83 19.40 2.71
C LYS A 148 20.41 18.82 2.67
N ILE A 149 20.20 17.78 3.44
CA ILE A 149 18.89 17.13 3.65
C ILE A 149 18.29 17.67 4.95
N ARG A 150 16.97 17.96 4.95
CA ARG A 150 16.27 18.26 6.18
C ARG A 150 15.76 16.98 6.82
N ASP A 151 16.21 16.71 8.03
CA ASP A 151 15.75 15.60 8.86
C ASP A 151 14.64 16.11 9.80
N ASP A 152 13.40 15.77 9.47
CA ASP A 152 12.21 16.11 10.25
C ASP A 152 11.89 15.03 11.32
N SER A 153 12.75 14.03 11.53
CA SER A 153 12.52 12.94 12.49
C SER A 153 12.32 13.48 13.90
N GLY A 154 11.19 13.13 14.50
CA GLY A 154 10.82 13.58 15.86
C GLY A 154 10.41 15.04 15.97
N MET A 155 10.22 15.74 14.85
CA MET A 155 9.81 17.16 14.80
C MET A 155 8.59 17.32 13.89
N ALA A 156 7.92 18.48 14.00
CA ALA A 156 6.85 18.81 13.08
C ALA A 156 7.40 18.96 11.65
N PRO A 157 6.66 18.58 10.60
CA PRO A 157 7.08 18.70 9.21
C PRO A 157 7.59 20.12 8.89
N GLY A 158 8.74 20.23 8.28
CA GLY A 158 9.37 21.50 7.93
C GLY A 158 10.19 22.16 9.03
N LYS A 159 10.29 21.58 10.22
CA LYS A 159 11.01 22.12 11.38
C LYS A 159 12.30 21.36 11.71
N GLY A 160 12.66 20.37 10.91
CA GLY A 160 13.84 19.55 11.11
C GLY A 160 15.17 20.26 10.84
N ASN A 161 16.26 19.61 11.23
CA ASN A 161 17.61 20.10 11.08
C ASN A 161 18.15 19.83 9.68
N TRP A 162 18.91 20.79 9.12
CA TRP A 162 19.59 20.61 7.86
C TRP A 162 20.97 19.96 8.09
N ILE A 163 21.12 18.72 7.67
CA ILE A 163 22.34 17.91 7.84
C ILE A 163 22.96 17.56 6.47
N GLN A 164 24.22 17.22 6.45
CA GLN A 164 24.91 16.77 5.25
C GLN A 164 24.32 15.43 4.79
N MET A 165 24.25 15.23 3.47
CA MET A 165 23.69 13.99 2.89
C MET A 165 24.43 12.76 3.40
N GLU A 166 25.73 12.82 3.51
CA GLU A 166 26.58 11.72 3.98
C GLU A 166 26.23 11.31 5.42
N ASN A 167 25.99 12.29 6.30
CA ASN A 167 25.58 12.03 7.68
C ASN A 167 24.18 11.44 7.76
N TYR A 168 23.23 11.97 6.96
CA TYR A 168 21.88 11.42 6.90
C TYR A 168 21.87 9.95 6.47
N MET A 169 22.58 9.62 5.40
CA MET A 169 22.66 8.26 4.87
C MET A 169 23.35 7.30 5.84
N LYS A 170 24.36 7.76 6.57
CA LYS A 170 25.02 6.98 7.59
C LYS A 170 24.09 6.69 8.78
N ASP A 171 23.39 7.71 9.25
CA ASP A 171 22.56 7.62 10.46
C ASP A 171 21.25 6.85 10.21
N LYS A 172 20.63 7.02 9.03
CA LYS A 172 19.33 6.41 8.69
C LYS A 172 19.44 5.16 7.83
N GLY A 173 20.39 5.13 6.91
CA GLY A 173 20.56 4.02 5.96
C GLY A 173 21.62 2.99 6.36
N GLY A 174 22.44 3.28 7.36
CA GLY A 174 23.59 2.43 7.72
C GLY A 174 24.62 2.28 6.59
N VAL A 175 24.57 3.14 5.56
CA VAL A 175 25.40 3.07 4.36
C VAL A 175 26.53 4.11 4.45
N GLY A 176 27.76 3.64 4.38
CA GLY A 176 28.92 4.53 4.23
C GLY A 176 28.99 5.09 2.80
N ILE A 177 29.12 6.42 2.68
CA ILE A 177 29.31 7.09 1.40
C ILE A 177 30.79 7.42 1.23
N THR A 178 31.36 7.09 0.06
CA THR A 178 32.69 7.53 -0.37
C THR A 178 32.54 8.54 -1.48
N SER A 179 33.28 9.67 -1.38
CA SER A 179 33.30 10.68 -2.43
C SER A 179 34.23 10.26 -3.56
N THR A 180 33.69 10.22 -4.79
CA THR A 180 34.46 9.95 -6.00
C THR A 180 33.87 10.75 -7.16
N PHE A 181 34.61 10.90 -8.24
CA PHE A 181 34.12 11.53 -9.46
C PHE A 181 33.45 10.48 -10.36
N CYS A 182 32.31 10.82 -10.93
CA CYS A 182 31.79 10.04 -12.06
C CYS A 182 32.68 10.29 -13.30
N PRO A 183 32.64 9.42 -14.32
CA PRO A 183 33.49 9.55 -15.51
C PRO A 183 33.39 10.91 -16.21
N GLU A 184 32.20 11.50 -16.25
CA GLU A 184 31.98 12.82 -16.87
C GLU A 184 32.60 13.95 -16.06
N CYS A 185 32.41 13.96 -14.73
CA CYS A 185 33.02 14.95 -13.84
C CYS A 185 34.52 14.80 -13.80
N ALA A 186 35.04 13.58 -13.80
CA ALA A 186 36.50 13.35 -13.85
C ALA A 186 37.15 13.88 -15.14
N LYS A 187 36.42 13.86 -16.28
CA LYS A 187 36.89 14.49 -17.52
C LYS A 187 36.93 16.02 -17.41
N LYS A 188 35.85 16.62 -16.90
CA LYS A 188 35.76 18.09 -16.72
C LYS A 188 36.84 18.61 -15.80
N GLU A 189 37.06 17.98 -14.64
CA GLU A 189 38.12 18.36 -13.70
C GLU A 189 39.50 18.26 -14.32
N LYS A 190 39.77 17.22 -15.15
CA LYS A 190 41.02 17.10 -15.89
C LYS A 190 41.24 18.18 -16.95
N GLU A 191 40.18 18.70 -17.55
CA GLU A 191 40.20 19.76 -18.56
C GLU A 191 40.36 21.15 -17.90
N GLU A 192 39.86 21.33 -16.67
CA GLU A 192 39.91 22.59 -15.91
C GLU A 192 41.20 22.77 -15.11
N ILE A 193 42.01 21.73 -14.92
CA ILE A 193 43.35 21.89 -14.30
C ILE A 193 44.27 22.60 -15.28
N PRO A 194 44.70 23.85 -15.02
CA PRO A 194 45.66 24.54 -15.88
C PRO A 194 46.95 23.71 -15.92
N ARG A 195 47.41 23.37 -17.15
CA ARG A 195 48.77 22.80 -17.33
C ARG A 195 49.81 23.86 -17.02
N GLY A 196 50.15 23.98 -15.75
CA GLY A 196 51.08 24.99 -15.31
C GLY A 196 51.65 24.69 -13.94
N PHE A 197 52.51 23.68 -13.89
CA PHE A 197 53.66 23.60 -13.00
C PHE A 197 54.53 22.45 -13.52
N SER A 198 55.30 22.74 -14.56
CA SER A 198 56.54 22.03 -14.86
C SER A 198 57.66 22.87 -14.26
N GLU A 199 58.20 22.41 -13.17
CA GLU A 199 59.62 22.51 -12.80
C GLU A 199 59.92 21.49 -11.70
#